data_b6a59c67a59c737f869500cf4eb2976a
#
_entry.id   b6a59c67a59c737f869500cf4eb2976a
#
_cell.length_a   1.000
_cell.length_b   1.000
_cell.length_c   1.000
_cell.angle_alpha   90.00
_cell.angle_beta   90.00
_cell.angle_gamma   90.00
#
_symmetry.space_group_name_H-M   'P 1'
#
loop_
_entity.id
_entity.type
_entity.pdbx_description
1 polymer ?
#
loop_
_entity_poly.entity_id
_entity_poly.type
_entity_poly.pdbx_seq_one_letter_code
_entity_poly.pdbx_strand_id
1 'polypeptide(L)'
;MKDIRMNRGDDSGHQHLECEEIELLENRYAGIIKLNKPPRNAISSWVIDAIYDKIDSYEKDDRISSIIITSSFRAVFSEGVDQDELFGSRLSGLVAEKNYDRFVRAHEMFIEIENCRKPIIAALNGVTIGAGLELALLCDIRIASEIAFFSLPEAKPALSIIPGLGGTIRLSKVIGAARAKEMLFSGKMIRGKTALEWGLVNALAPAREVLNESIEFARKLAENNDTAIQNMKKCINYAMDHDVRKGIEYEVKIFAEMMRLKLVEKQFTNSSE
;
A
#
# COMPACT_ATOMS: atom_id res chain seq x y z
N MET A 1 21.72 -8.30 12.31
CA MET A 1 20.47 -8.85 11.73
C MET A 1 20.84 -10.07 10.91
N LYS A 2 20.41 -11.26 11.33
CA LYS A 2 20.76 -12.50 10.63
C LYS A 2 19.75 -12.72 9.50
N ASP A 3 20.27 -12.91 8.28
CA ASP A 3 19.53 -13.37 7.10
C ASP A 3 18.75 -14.65 7.42
N ILE A 4 17.47 -14.54 7.71
CA ILE A 4 16.56 -15.69 7.79
C ILE A 4 15.87 -15.80 6.42
N ARG A 5 16.63 -16.23 5.42
CA ARG A 5 16.06 -16.76 4.18
C ARG A 5 15.59 -18.18 4.46
N MET A 6 14.29 -18.36 4.61
CA MET A 6 13.71 -19.71 4.64
C MET A 6 13.93 -20.38 3.29
N ASN A 7 14.20 -21.70 3.36
CA ASN A 7 14.35 -22.60 2.22
C ASN A 7 13.08 -22.49 1.33
N ARG A 8 13.21 -21.86 0.15
CA ARG A 8 12.12 -21.63 -0.79
C ARG A 8 11.81 -22.95 -1.50
N GLY A 9 10.67 -23.57 -1.21
CA GLY A 9 10.01 -24.42 -2.19
C GLY A 9 9.69 -23.59 -3.45
N ASP A 10 9.57 -24.24 -4.59
CA ASP A 10 9.56 -23.69 -5.96
C ASP A 10 8.47 -22.66 -6.33
N ASP A 11 7.70 -22.13 -5.38
CA ASP A 11 6.68 -21.09 -5.60
C ASP A 11 7.18 -19.72 -5.10
N SER A 12 7.99 -19.04 -5.93
CA SER A 12 8.39 -17.67 -5.64
C SER A 12 7.23 -16.74 -5.98
N GLY A 13 6.73 -15.97 -4.99
CA GLY A 13 5.62 -15.02 -5.20
C GLY A 13 5.82 -14.06 -6.37
N HIS A 14 7.04 -13.90 -6.87
CA HIS A 14 7.39 -13.08 -8.03
C HIS A 14 6.69 -13.53 -9.33
N GLN A 15 6.39 -14.80 -9.52
CA GLN A 15 5.61 -15.27 -10.68
C GLN A 15 4.15 -14.76 -10.67
N HIS A 16 3.68 -14.26 -9.53
CA HIS A 16 2.33 -13.72 -9.35
C HIS A 16 2.27 -12.19 -9.45
N LEU A 17 3.37 -11.56 -9.86
CA LEU A 17 3.43 -10.12 -10.14
C LEU A 17 3.88 -9.89 -11.58
N GLU A 18 3.23 -8.94 -12.24
CA GLU A 18 3.73 -8.32 -13.47
C GLU A 18 4.22 -6.92 -13.11
N CYS A 19 5.45 -6.60 -13.47
CA CYS A 19 6.06 -5.32 -13.13
C CYS A 19 6.54 -4.62 -14.38
N GLU A 20 6.24 -3.32 -14.47
CA GLU A 20 6.67 -2.45 -15.56
C GLU A 20 7.03 -1.06 -15.03
N GLU A 21 7.74 -0.29 -15.84
CA GLU A 21 8.04 1.10 -15.58
C GLU A 21 7.44 1.95 -16.70
N ILE A 22 6.79 3.05 -16.33
CA ILE A 22 6.23 3.97 -17.30
C ILE A 22 6.82 5.36 -17.11
N GLU A 23 7.26 5.98 -18.19
CA GLU A 23 7.79 7.33 -18.17
C GLU A 23 6.65 8.33 -17.92
N LEU A 24 6.83 9.16 -16.90
CA LEU A 24 5.92 10.24 -16.53
C LEU A 24 6.36 11.58 -17.13
N LEU A 25 7.62 11.89 -16.93
CA LEU A 25 8.34 13.06 -17.48
C LEU A 25 9.75 12.59 -17.88
N GLU A 26 10.53 13.45 -18.51
CA GLU A 26 11.93 13.15 -18.89
C GLU A 26 12.73 12.59 -17.71
N ASN A 27 13.21 11.36 -17.83
CA ASN A 27 13.96 10.61 -16.81
C ASN A 27 13.23 10.40 -15.45
N ARG A 28 11.90 10.51 -15.40
CA ARG A 28 11.10 10.25 -14.22
C ARG A 28 10.01 9.22 -14.53
N TYR A 29 9.95 8.17 -13.74
CA TYR A 29 9.11 7.00 -14.00
C TYR A 29 8.18 6.71 -12.82
N ALA A 30 7.06 6.06 -13.11
CA ALA A 30 6.30 5.29 -12.12
C ALA A 30 6.65 3.81 -12.26
N GLY A 31 6.94 3.15 -11.15
CA GLY A 31 7.00 1.70 -11.07
C GLY A 31 5.60 1.11 -10.88
N ILE A 32 5.16 0.23 -11.76
CA ILE A 32 3.85 -0.40 -11.70
C ILE A 32 4.01 -1.85 -11.25
N ILE A 33 3.26 -2.25 -10.23
CA ILE A 33 3.16 -3.61 -9.71
C ILE A 33 1.73 -4.09 -9.94
N LYS A 34 1.56 -5.07 -10.82
CA LYS A 34 0.26 -5.69 -11.09
C LYS A 34 0.17 -7.04 -10.41
N LEU A 35 -0.80 -7.21 -9.53
CA LEU A 35 -1.13 -8.51 -8.97
C LEU A 35 -1.67 -9.42 -10.07
N ASN A 36 -1.10 -10.63 -10.22
CA ASN A 36 -1.48 -11.59 -11.26
C ASN A 36 -1.50 -13.03 -10.72
N LYS A 37 -2.11 -13.24 -9.56
CA LYS A 37 -2.28 -14.59 -8.98
C LYS A 37 -3.66 -15.15 -9.28
N PRO A 38 -3.78 -16.14 -10.20
CA PRO A 38 -5.07 -16.81 -10.45
C PRO A 38 -5.62 -17.51 -9.19
N PRO A 39 -6.95 -17.62 -9.08
CA PRO A 39 -7.95 -17.06 -10.01
C PRO A 39 -8.31 -15.60 -9.72
N ARG A 40 -8.04 -15.03 -8.52
CA ARG A 40 -8.63 -13.76 -8.05
C ARG A 40 -7.70 -12.97 -7.14
N ASN A 41 -6.39 -13.08 -7.33
CA ASN A 41 -5.36 -12.37 -6.55
C ASN A 41 -5.46 -12.60 -5.04
N ALA A 42 -5.56 -13.86 -4.62
CA ALA A 42 -5.48 -14.20 -3.20
C ALA A 42 -4.09 -13.84 -2.65
N ILE A 43 -4.05 -13.09 -1.56
CA ILE A 43 -2.83 -12.64 -0.90
C ILE A 43 -2.28 -13.77 -0.03
N SER A 44 -1.15 -14.33 -0.43
CA SER A 44 -0.35 -15.28 0.35
C SER A 44 0.90 -14.60 0.90
N SER A 45 1.60 -15.25 1.82
CA SER A 45 2.89 -14.73 2.34
C SER A 45 3.90 -14.50 1.22
N TRP A 46 3.94 -15.38 0.22
CA TRP A 46 4.82 -15.24 -0.94
C TRP A 46 4.51 -14.02 -1.81
N VAL A 47 3.21 -13.68 -1.94
CA VAL A 47 2.79 -12.47 -2.65
C VAL A 47 3.18 -11.22 -1.86
N ILE A 48 3.07 -11.25 -0.53
CA ILE A 48 3.53 -10.15 0.34
C ILE A 48 5.04 -9.95 0.21
N ASP A 49 5.83 -11.04 0.31
CA ASP A 49 7.28 -11.00 0.13
C ASP A 49 7.65 -10.38 -1.23
N ALA A 50 7.00 -10.80 -2.32
CA ALA A 50 7.28 -10.30 -3.67
C ALA A 50 6.91 -8.82 -3.85
N ILE A 51 5.79 -8.37 -3.29
CA ILE A 51 5.40 -6.96 -3.30
C ILE A 51 6.41 -6.12 -2.53
N TYR A 52 6.81 -6.57 -1.36
CA TYR A 52 7.81 -5.92 -0.52
C TYR A 52 9.15 -5.78 -1.25
N ASP A 53 9.69 -6.89 -1.78
CA ASP A 53 10.95 -6.90 -2.52
C ASP A 53 10.92 -5.93 -3.72
N LYS A 54 9.77 -5.86 -4.41
CA LYS A 54 9.64 -4.99 -5.58
C LYS A 54 9.52 -3.51 -5.19
N ILE A 55 8.80 -3.19 -4.12
CA ILE A 55 8.70 -1.83 -3.59
C ILE A 55 10.08 -1.37 -3.10
N ASP A 56 10.83 -2.20 -2.36
CA ASP A 56 12.18 -1.91 -1.91
C ASP A 56 13.13 -1.65 -3.11
N SER A 57 13.02 -2.45 -4.17
CA SER A 57 13.76 -2.23 -5.41
C SER A 57 13.42 -0.88 -6.05
N TYR A 58 12.14 -0.54 -6.17
CA TYR A 58 11.71 0.74 -6.74
C TYR A 58 12.05 1.92 -5.84
N GLU A 59 12.04 1.75 -4.53
CA GLU A 59 12.46 2.81 -3.61
C GLU A 59 13.92 3.21 -3.79
N LYS A 60 14.79 2.26 -4.12
CA LYS A 60 16.23 2.46 -4.34
C LYS A 60 16.58 3.02 -5.72
N ASP A 61 15.68 2.96 -6.70
CA ASP A 61 15.90 3.50 -8.04
C ASP A 61 15.51 4.97 -8.10
N ASP A 62 16.49 5.86 -8.18
CA ASP A 62 16.26 7.33 -8.19
C ASP A 62 15.44 7.82 -9.40
N ARG A 63 15.31 7.03 -10.46
CA ARG A 63 14.43 7.35 -11.61
C ARG A 63 12.96 7.20 -11.27
N ILE A 64 12.63 6.34 -10.33
CA ILE A 64 11.24 6.09 -9.91
C ILE A 64 10.81 7.17 -8.93
N SER A 65 9.80 7.96 -9.30
CA SER A 65 9.24 9.02 -8.45
C SER A 65 7.99 8.59 -7.66
N SER A 66 7.30 7.57 -8.13
CA SER A 66 6.11 7.00 -7.46
C SER A 66 5.91 5.52 -7.83
N ILE A 67 5.09 4.82 -7.05
CA ILE A 67 4.77 3.41 -7.25
C ILE A 67 3.26 3.26 -7.39
N ILE A 68 2.80 2.47 -8.35
CA ILE A 68 1.39 2.15 -8.56
C ILE A 68 1.18 0.66 -8.33
N ILE A 69 0.25 0.30 -7.44
CA ILE A 69 -0.16 -1.10 -7.23
C ILE A 69 -1.54 -1.29 -7.84
N THR A 70 -1.69 -2.28 -8.73
CA THR A 70 -2.94 -2.59 -9.41
C THR A 70 -3.10 -4.11 -9.61
N SER A 71 -3.99 -4.52 -10.50
CA SER A 71 -4.24 -5.92 -10.82
C SER A 71 -4.31 -6.13 -12.34
N SER A 72 -3.79 -7.28 -12.79
CA SER A 72 -3.94 -7.74 -14.18
C SER A 72 -5.34 -8.31 -14.45
N PHE A 73 -6.10 -8.67 -13.40
CA PHE A 73 -7.46 -9.19 -13.57
C PHE A 73 -8.49 -8.07 -13.73
N ARG A 74 -9.37 -8.25 -14.68
CA ARG A 74 -10.47 -7.32 -14.90
C ARG A 74 -11.45 -7.37 -13.72
N ALA A 75 -11.80 -6.20 -13.17
CA ALA A 75 -12.80 -6.03 -12.11
C ALA A 75 -12.49 -6.73 -10.77
N VAL A 76 -11.26 -7.17 -10.55
CA VAL A 76 -10.79 -7.74 -9.28
C VAL A 76 -9.42 -7.16 -8.97
N PHE A 77 -9.28 -6.46 -7.85
CA PHE A 77 -7.97 -6.10 -7.30
C PHE A 77 -7.43 -7.27 -6.49
N SER A 78 -8.16 -7.70 -5.46
CA SER A 78 -7.88 -8.91 -4.67
C SER A 78 -9.11 -9.33 -3.86
N GLU A 79 -9.35 -10.63 -3.75
CA GLU A 79 -10.41 -11.20 -2.90
C GLU A 79 -9.97 -11.55 -1.47
N GLY A 80 -8.79 -11.13 -1.09
CA GLY A 80 -8.30 -11.28 0.29
C GLY A 80 -7.24 -12.36 0.45
N VAL A 81 -7.17 -12.92 1.65
CA VAL A 81 -6.13 -13.88 2.02
C VAL A 81 -6.28 -15.21 1.26
N ASP A 82 -5.15 -15.85 0.99
CA ASP A 82 -5.12 -17.23 0.51
C ASP A 82 -5.63 -18.17 1.62
N GLN A 83 -6.85 -18.69 1.42
CA GLN A 83 -7.51 -19.53 2.43
C GLN A 83 -6.81 -20.88 2.61
N ASP A 84 -6.22 -21.43 1.56
CA ASP A 84 -5.47 -22.70 1.65
C ASP A 84 -4.20 -22.53 2.48
N GLU A 85 -3.58 -21.36 2.40
CA GLU A 85 -2.44 -21.03 3.24
C GLU A 85 -2.87 -20.75 4.70
N LEU A 86 -4.00 -20.05 4.90
CA LEU A 86 -4.48 -19.66 6.21
C LEU A 86 -5.14 -20.83 6.98
N PHE A 87 -5.95 -21.64 6.29
CA PHE A 87 -6.78 -22.69 6.90
C PHE A 87 -6.47 -24.11 6.40
N GLY A 88 -5.45 -24.29 5.56
CA GLY A 88 -5.15 -25.56 4.91
C GLY A 88 -4.96 -26.72 5.89
N SER A 89 -5.28 -27.92 5.44
CA SER A 89 -5.44 -29.18 6.19
C SER A 89 -4.21 -29.69 6.97
N ARG A 90 -3.14 -28.95 7.05
CA ARG A 90 -1.91 -29.29 7.79
C ARG A 90 -1.77 -28.56 9.12
N LEU A 91 -2.85 -27.95 9.63
CA LEU A 91 -2.90 -27.25 10.90
C LEU A 91 -3.06 -28.20 12.10
N SER A 92 -2.02 -28.97 12.41
CA SER A 92 -1.84 -29.53 13.76
C SER A 92 -1.27 -28.44 14.68
N GLY A 93 -1.54 -28.50 15.99
CA GLY A 93 -1.26 -27.44 16.99
C GLY A 93 0.16 -26.83 17.01
N LEU A 94 1.17 -27.46 16.36
CA LEU A 94 2.51 -26.91 16.10
C LEU A 94 2.53 -25.75 15.07
N VAL A 95 1.43 -25.52 14.37
CA VAL A 95 1.31 -24.53 13.31
C VAL A 95 0.93 -23.14 13.85
N ALA A 96 0.33 -23.08 15.05
CA ALA A 96 -0.07 -21.79 15.63
C ALA A 96 1.14 -20.87 15.91
N GLU A 97 2.24 -21.40 16.45
CA GLU A 97 3.46 -20.61 16.71
C GLU A 97 4.14 -20.19 15.42
N LYS A 98 4.26 -21.09 14.43
CA LYS A 98 4.84 -20.76 13.11
C LYS A 98 4.00 -19.72 12.35
N ASN A 99 2.68 -19.77 12.48
CA ASN A 99 1.80 -18.75 11.90
C ASN A 99 1.96 -17.41 12.59
N TYR A 100 2.15 -17.37 13.91
CA TYR A 100 2.39 -16.12 14.64
C TYR A 100 3.61 -15.37 14.08
N ASP A 101 4.76 -16.04 13.96
CA ASP A 101 5.97 -15.43 13.41
C ASP A 101 5.78 -14.92 11.96
N ARG A 102 5.00 -15.65 11.15
CA ARG A 102 4.66 -15.24 9.78
C ARG A 102 3.80 -13.97 9.77
N PHE A 103 2.80 -13.88 10.65
CA PHE A 103 1.98 -12.68 10.79
C PHE A 103 2.80 -11.49 11.29
N VAL A 104 3.66 -11.68 12.30
CA VAL A 104 4.57 -10.65 12.79
C VAL A 104 5.43 -10.12 11.65
N ARG A 105 6.06 -11.02 10.87
CA ARG A 105 6.87 -10.63 9.72
C ARG A 105 6.04 -9.87 8.66
N ALA A 106 4.85 -10.36 8.32
CA ALA A 106 3.98 -9.68 7.36
C ALA A 106 3.60 -8.27 7.84
N HIS A 107 3.37 -8.08 9.15
CA HIS A 107 3.14 -6.76 9.73
C HIS A 107 4.36 -5.85 9.64
N GLU A 108 5.56 -6.35 9.92
CA GLU A 108 6.80 -5.58 9.76
C GLU A 108 6.97 -5.11 8.31
N MET A 109 6.79 -5.99 7.34
CA MET A 109 6.83 -5.64 5.91
C MET A 109 5.75 -4.62 5.53
N PHE A 110 4.54 -4.74 6.06
CA PHE A 110 3.46 -3.78 5.83
C PHE A 110 3.80 -2.40 6.40
N ILE A 111 4.43 -2.33 7.58
CA ILE A 111 4.92 -1.08 8.16
C ILE A 111 6.02 -0.47 7.29
N GLU A 112 6.94 -1.28 6.78
CA GLU A 112 8.00 -0.80 5.88
C GLU A 112 7.45 -0.31 4.53
N ILE A 113 6.47 -1.02 3.94
CA ILE A 113 5.76 -0.56 2.73
C ILE A 113 5.08 0.79 2.98
N GLU A 114 4.35 0.93 4.08
CA GLU A 114 3.67 2.19 4.45
C GLU A 114 4.66 3.35 4.61
N ASN A 115 5.86 3.06 5.11
CA ASN A 115 6.94 4.03 5.30
C ASN A 115 7.91 4.16 4.10
N CYS A 116 7.65 3.47 2.98
CA CYS A 116 8.39 3.71 1.74
C CYS A 116 8.44 5.20 1.44
N ARG A 117 9.63 5.73 1.12
CA ARG A 117 9.81 7.17 0.89
C ARG A 117 8.99 7.68 -0.29
N LYS A 118 8.81 6.85 -1.31
CA LYS A 118 8.07 7.23 -2.53
C LYS A 118 6.57 7.12 -2.31
N PRO A 119 5.77 8.01 -2.91
CA PRO A 119 4.33 7.87 -2.92
C PRO A 119 3.90 6.54 -3.54
N ILE A 120 2.96 5.86 -2.89
CA ILE A 120 2.34 4.63 -3.38
C ILE A 120 0.88 4.91 -3.69
N ILE A 121 0.46 4.59 -4.91
CA ILE A 121 -0.90 4.77 -5.40
C ILE A 121 -1.53 3.41 -5.61
N ALA A 122 -2.68 3.15 -5.00
CA ALA A 122 -3.48 1.97 -5.30
C ALA A 122 -4.48 2.28 -6.43
N ALA A 123 -4.33 1.59 -7.54
CA ALA A 123 -5.26 1.62 -8.67
C ALA A 123 -6.24 0.44 -8.56
N LEU A 124 -7.37 0.67 -7.88
CA LEU A 124 -8.33 -0.34 -7.44
C LEU A 124 -9.38 -0.59 -8.53
N ASN A 125 -9.05 -1.45 -9.48
CA ASN A 125 -9.86 -1.69 -10.68
C ASN A 125 -11.14 -2.54 -10.45
N GLY A 126 -11.37 -3.05 -9.21
CA GLY A 126 -12.55 -3.87 -8.92
C GLY A 126 -12.68 -4.29 -7.47
N VAL A 127 -13.12 -5.53 -7.26
CA VAL A 127 -13.32 -6.13 -5.94
C VAL A 127 -12.02 -6.06 -5.11
N THR A 128 -12.11 -5.50 -3.91
CA THR A 128 -11.01 -5.25 -2.99
C THR A 128 -11.43 -5.65 -1.58
N ILE A 129 -11.12 -6.87 -1.15
CA ILE A 129 -11.68 -7.49 0.06
C ILE A 129 -10.56 -8.03 0.95
N GLY A 130 -10.79 -8.04 2.28
CA GLY A 130 -9.90 -8.65 3.26
C GLY A 130 -8.46 -8.15 3.14
N ALA A 131 -7.49 -9.05 3.08
CA ALA A 131 -6.07 -8.72 2.90
C ALA A 131 -5.79 -7.83 1.67
N GLY A 132 -6.61 -7.92 0.62
CA GLY A 132 -6.52 -7.01 -0.52
C GLY A 132 -6.87 -5.56 -0.16
N LEU A 133 -7.87 -5.35 0.69
CA LEU A 133 -8.18 -4.02 1.21
C LEU A 133 -7.13 -3.58 2.23
N GLU A 134 -6.59 -4.49 3.04
CA GLU A 134 -5.51 -4.18 3.98
C GLU A 134 -4.25 -3.71 3.23
N LEU A 135 -3.90 -4.35 2.10
CA LEU A 135 -2.83 -3.89 1.19
C LEU A 135 -3.12 -2.50 0.60
N ALA A 136 -4.35 -2.26 0.14
CA ALA A 136 -4.74 -0.95 -0.40
C ALA A 136 -4.69 0.16 0.65
N LEU A 137 -4.90 -0.15 1.93
CA LEU A 137 -4.83 0.80 3.04
C LEU A 137 -3.39 1.25 3.38
N LEU A 138 -2.36 0.53 2.92
CA LEU A 138 -0.95 0.94 3.05
C LEU A 138 -0.57 2.05 2.06
N CYS A 139 -1.31 2.15 0.95
CA CYS A 139 -1.02 3.11 -0.10
C CYS A 139 -1.41 4.52 0.33
N ASP A 140 -0.68 5.52 -0.14
CA ASP A 140 -0.96 6.93 0.19
C ASP A 140 -2.26 7.41 -0.46
N ILE A 141 -2.45 7.04 -1.73
CA ILE A 141 -3.59 7.44 -2.55
C ILE A 141 -4.29 6.19 -3.09
N ARG A 142 -5.62 6.22 -3.10
CA ARG A 142 -6.48 5.15 -3.63
C ARG A 142 -7.40 5.73 -4.70
N ILE A 143 -7.18 5.34 -5.96
CA ILE A 143 -8.06 5.66 -7.10
C ILE A 143 -8.80 4.38 -7.45
N ALA A 144 -10.11 4.43 -7.45
CA ALA A 144 -10.93 3.23 -7.56
C ALA A 144 -11.87 3.26 -8.76
N SER A 145 -12.23 2.09 -9.23
CA SER A 145 -13.33 1.94 -10.20
C SER A 145 -14.67 2.32 -9.58
N GLU A 146 -15.52 3.00 -10.35
CA GLU A 146 -16.91 3.30 -9.97
C GLU A 146 -17.70 2.02 -9.61
N ILE A 147 -17.33 0.88 -10.21
CA ILE A 147 -17.94 -0.42 -9.96
C ILE A 147 -17.21 -1.24 -8.88
N ALA A 148 -16.17 -0.70 -8.24
CA ALA A 148 -15.43 -1.39 -7.20
C ALA A 148 -16.28 -1.64 -5.95
N PHE A 149 -15.91 -2.71 -5.25
CA PHE A 149 -16.50 -3.10 -3.97
C PHE A 149 -15.40 -3.28 -2.92
N PHE A 150 -15.69 -2.85 -1.70
CA PHE A 150 -14.77 -2.90 -0.58
C PHE A 150 -15.42 -3.59 0.62
N SER A 151 -14.72 -4.51 1.27
CA SER A 151 -15.17 -5.17 2.50
C SER A 151 -14.00 -5.69 3.33
N LEU A 152 -14.19 -5.72 4.65
CA LEU A 152 -13.42 -6.53 5.58
C LEU A 152 -14.41 -7.51 6.26
N PRO A 153 -14.65 -8.69 5.67
CA PRO A 153 -15.72 -9.59 6.08
C PRO A 153 -15.29 -10.61 7.16
N GLU A 154 -14.15 -10.42 7.82
CA GLU A 154 -13.50 -11.39 8.69
C GLU A 154 -14.36 -11.81 9.88
N ALA A 155 -15.22 -10.90 10.37
CA ALA A 155 -16.16 -11.20 11.46
C ALA A 155 -17.35 -12.08 11.05
N LYS A 156 -17.55 -12.33 9.74
CA LYS A 156 -18.66 -13.20 9.30
C LYS A 156 -18.47 -14.64 9.75
N PRO A 157 -19.58 -15.40 9.96
CA PRO A 157 -19.52 -16.77 10.49
C PRO A 157 -18.61 -17.73 9.71
N ALA A 158 -18.42 -17.50 8.42
CA ALA A 158 -17.55 -18.34 7.59
C ALA A 158 -16.07 -18.20 7.93
N LEU A 159 -15.64 -17.05 8.50
CA LEU A 159 -14.25 -16.78 8.88
C LEU A 159 -14.08 -16.71 10.39
N SER A 160 -14.96 -15.97 11.10
CA SER A 160 -14.97 -15.81 12.57
C SER A 160 -13.63 -15.38 13.16
N ILE A 161 -12.94 -14.47 12.48
CA ILE A 161 -11.66 -13.88 12.87
C ILE A 161 -11.71 -12.34 12.78
N ILE A 162 -10.61 -11.67 13.05
CA ILE A 162 -10.41 -10.25 12.78
C ILE A 162 -9.50 -10.07 11.57
N PRO A 163 -9.48 -8.89 10.90
CA PRO A 163 -8.45 -8.55 9.92
C PRO A 163 -7.05 -8.76 10.49
N GLY A 164 -6.23 -9.53 9.79
CA GLY A 164 -4.96 -10.03 10.29
C GLY A 164 -3.72 -9.22 9.86
N LEU A 165 -3.88 -8.20 9.00
CA LEU A 165 -2.78 -7.39 8.47
C LEU A 165 -2.94 -5.89 8.77
N GLY A 166 -3.63 -5.55 9.87
CA GLY A 166 -3.76 -4.18 10.37
C GLY A 166 -4.98 -3.43 9.86
N GLY A 167 -5.95 -4.12 9.24
CA GLY A 167 -7.18 -3.52 8.74
C GLY A 167 -8.00 -2.79 9.79
N THR A 168 -8.07 -3.30 11.02
CA THR A 168 -8.78 -2.65 12.12
C THR A 168 -8.20 -1.27 12.45
N ILE A 169 -6.88 -1.13 12.40
CA ILE A 169 -6.16 0.09 12.75
C ILE A 169 -6.23 1.09 11.59
N ARG A 170 -5.77 0.67 10.39
CA ARG A 170 -5.67 1.56 9.22
C ARG A 170 -7.02 2.04 8.73
N LEU A 171 -8.02 1.13 8.67
CA LEU A 171 -9.38 1.54 8.26
C LEU A 171 -9.94 2.63 9.20
N SER A 172 -9.74 2.46 10.52
CA SER A 172 -10.21 3.44 11.51
C SER A 172 -9.54 4.81 11.37
N LYS A 173 -8.25 4.84 11.01
CA LYS A 173 -7.51 6.08 10.71
C LYS A 173 -8.03 6.76 9.44
N VAL A 174 -8.41 5.98 8.42
CA VAL A 174 -8.82 6.52 7.11
C VAL A 174 -10.26 7.01 7.11
N ILE A 175 -11.23 6.22 7.60
CA ILE A 175 -12.67 6.56 7.49
C ILE A 175 -13.32 6.94 8.83
N GLY A 176 -12.53 6.97 9.90
CA GLY A 176 -12.99 7.24 11.25
C GLY A 176 -13.61 6.00 11.94
N ALA A 177 -13.54 5.98 13.26
CA ALA A 177 -13.90 4.82 14.06
C ALA A 177 -15.36 4.33 13.89
N ALA A 178 -16.32 5.24 13.70
CA ALA A 178 -17.72 4.87 13.57
C ALA A 178 -17.98 4.08 12.28
N ARG A 179 -17.52 4.58 11.12
CA ARG A 179 -17.67 3.90 9.83
C ARG A 179 -16.85 2.62 9.76
N ALA A 180 -15.65 2.63 10.35
CA ALA A 180 -14.82 1.42 10.43
C ALA A 180 -15.52 0.32 11.24
N LYS A 181 -16.09 0.63 12.42
CA LYS A 181 -16.89 -0.32 13.22
C LYS A 181 -18.09 -0.84 12.44
N GLU A 182 -18.82 0.04 11.76
CA GLU A 182 -19.96 -0.34 10.93
C GLU A 182 -19.55 -1.36 9.85
N MET A 183 -18.44 -1.12 9.15
CA MET A 183 -17.95 -1.99 8.10
C MET A 183 -17.40 -3.31 8.66
N LEU A 184 -16.56 -3.24 9.70
CA LEU A 184 -15.90 -4.40 10.31
C LEU A 184 -16.89 -5.33 11.01
N PHE A 185 -17.80 -4.78 11.84
CA PHE A 185 -18.72 -5.61 12.63
C PHE A 185 -19.78 -6.29 11.76
N SER A 186 -20.25 -5.60 10.73
CA SER A 186 -21.25 -6.16 9.81
C SER A 186 -20.63 -7.00 8.70
N GLY A 187 -19.34 -6.83 8.41
CA GLY A 187 -18.69 -7.39 7.21
C GLY A 187 -19.41 -6.98 5.94
N LYS A 188 -20.06 -5.79 5.94
CA LYS A 188 -20.79 -5.32 4.75
C LYS A 188 -19.84 -4.92 3.64
N MET A 189 -20.35 -5.03 2.43
CA MET A 189 -19.71 -4.56 1.23
C MET A 189 -20.18 -3.14 0.93
N ILE A 190 -19.25 -2.19 0.72
CA ILE A 190 -19.56 -0.83 0.24
C ILE A 190 -19.11 -0.67 -1.21
N ARG A 191 -19.84 0.14 -1.99
CA ARG A 191 -19.51 0.45 -3.38
C ARG A 191 -18.58 1.65 -3.50
N GLY A 192 -17.96 1.82 -4.65
CA GLY A 192 -17.04 2.92 -4.95
C GLY A 192 -17.58 4.30 -4.53
N LYS A 193 -18.84 4.61 -4.84
CA LYS A 193 -19.48 5.88 -4.44
C LYS A 193 -19.47 6.09 -2.92
N THR A 194 -19.89 5.09 -2.15
CA THR A 194 -19.86 5.15 -0.69
C THR A 194 -18.42 5.22 -0.16
N ALA A 195 -17.49 4.51 -0.80
CA ALA A 195 -16.07 4.57 -0.46
C ALA A 195 -15.48 5.98 -0.63
N LEU A 196 -15.86 6.68 -1.70
CA LEU A 196 -15.51 8.08 -1.92
C LEU A 196 -16.14 9.01 -0.86
N GLU A 197 -17.44 8.87 -0.61
CA GLU A 197 -18.17 9.65 0.40
C GLU A 197 -17.60 9.47 1.83
N TRP A 198 -17.05 8.29 2.11
CA TRP A 198 -16.44 7.98 3.41
C TRP A 198 -14.97 8.38 3.49
N GLY A 199 -14.34 8.74 2.39
CA GLY A 199 -12.92 9.05 2.30
C GLY A 199 -12.02 7.80 2.28
N LEU A 200 -12.60 6.61 2.01
CA LEU A 200 -11.82 5.39 1.82
C LEU A 200 -10.98 5.46 0.54
N VAL A 201 -11.50 6.10 -0.50
CA VAL A 201 -10.79 6.34 -1.76
C VAL A 201 -10.76 7.84 -2.08
N ASN A 202 -9.73 8.28 -2.79
CA ASN A 202 -9.50 9.69 -3.13
C ASN A 202 -10.26 10.13 -4.38
N ALA A 203 -10.46 9.20 -5.33
CA ALA A 203 -11.17 9.46 -6.58
C ALA A 203 -11.81 8.19 -7.14
N LEU A 204 -12.78 8.39 -8.03
CA LEU A 204 -13.38 7.34 -8.85
C LEU A 204 -13.08 7.57 -10.32
N ALA A 205 -12.91 6.47 -11.05
CA ALA A 205 -12.72 6.48 -12.49
C ALA A 205 -13.56 5.34 -13.15
N PRO A 206 -13.89 5.46 -14.44
CA PRO A 206 -14.43 4.33 -15.19
C PRO A 206 -13.51 3.11 -15.09
N ALA A 207 -14.08 1.91 -15.02
CA ALA A 207 -13.30 0.69 -14.70
C ALA A 207 -12.08 0.43 -15.60
N ARG A 208 -12.13 0.89 -16.86
CA ARG A 208 -11.02 0.72 -17.81
C ARG A 208 -9.95 1.82 -17.69
N GLU A 209 -10.26 2.91 -17.00
CA GLU A 209 -9.42 4.11 -16.91
C GLU A 209 -8.71 4.24 -15.55
N VAL A 210 -9.00 3.36 -14.60
CA VAL A 210 -8.43 3.46 -13.23
C VAL A 210 -6.89 3.52 -13.24
N LEU A 211 -6.25 2.67 -14.05
CA LEU A 211 -4.79 2.68 -14.17
C LEU A 211 -4.29 3.96 -14.85
N ASN A 212 -4.95 4.40 -15.92
CA ASN A 212 -4.60 5.63 -16.62
C ASN A 212 -4.73 6.85 -15.71
N GLU A 213 -5.84 6.96 -14.96
CA GLU A 213 -6.04 8.04 -13.98
C GLU A 213 -4.98 8.00 -12.86
N SER A 214 -4.56 6.81 -12.46
CA SER A 214 -3.46 6.66 -11.48
C SER A 214 -2.12 7.10 -12.05
N ILE A 215 -1.84 6.82 -13.31
CA ILE A 215 -0.65 7.29 -14.04
C ILE A 215 -0.69 8.81 -14.20
N GLU A 216 -1.83 9.40 -14.56
CA GLU A 216 -1.98 10.85 -14.65
C GLU A 216 -1.81 11.54 -13.29
N PHE A 217 -2.27 10.92 -12.21
CA PHE A 217 -2.00 11.41 -10.87
C PHE A 217 -0.50 11.33 -10.53
N ALA A 218 0.16 10.21 -10.86
CA ALA A 218 1.61 10.05 -10.70
C ALA A 218 2.39 11.11 -11.50
N ARG A 219 1.94 11.43 -12.73
CA ARG A 219 2.53 12.49 -13.56
C ARG A 219 2.47 13.86 -12.87
N LYS A 220 1.31 14.22 -12.29
CA LYS A 220 1.17 15.45 -11.50
C LYS A 220 2.07 15.48 -10.27
N LEU A 221 2.31 14.34 -9.62
CA LEU A 221 3.29 14.25 -8.53
C LEU A 221 4.71 14.49 -9.06
N ALA A 222 5.04 13.91 -10.22
CA ALA A 222 6.35 14.05 -10.84
C ALA A 222 6.68 15.50 -11.26
N GLU A 223 5.71 16.39 -11.41
CA GLU A 223 5.94 17.83 -11.64
C GLU A 223 6.51 18.55 -10.39
N ASN A 224 6.43 17.93 -9.22
CA ASN A 224 6.88 18.50 -7.98
C ASN A 224 8.27 17.97 -7.56
N ASN A 225 8.82 18.53 -6.51
CA ASN A 225 10.10 18.09 -5.94
C ASN A 225 9.91 16.80 -5.12
N ASP A 226 10.57 15.72 -5.52
CA ASP A 226 10.46 14.40 -4.87
C ASP A 226 10.86 14.44 -3.39
N THR A 227 11.95 15.14 -3.06
CA THR A 227 12.41 15.26 -1.67
C THR A 227 11.37 15.95 -0.79
N ALA A 228 10.69 16.96 -1.33
CA ALA A 228 9.61 17.64 -0.60
C ALA A 228 8.42 16.70 -0.37
N ILE A 229 7.97 15.97 -1.41
CA ILE A 229 6.87 14.99 -1.28
C ILE A 229 7.22 13.90 -0.27
N GLN A 230 8.43 13.32 -0.36
CA GLN A 230 8.90 12.28 0.55
C GLN A 230 8.93 12.77 2.01
N ASN A 231 9.39 13.99 2.24
CA ASN A 231 9.43 14.58 3.57
C ASN A 231 8.03 14.91 4.10
N MET A 232 7.10 15.38 3.25
CA MET A 232 5.69 15.56 3.63
C MET A 232 5.06 14.23 4.04
N LYS A 233 5.23 13.16 3.25
CA LYS A 233 4.75 11.81 3.60
C LYS A 233 5.32 11.37 4.96
N LYS A 234 6.62 11.52 5.16
CA LYS A 234 7.30 11.18 6.41
C LYS A 234 6.73 11.93 7.62
N CYS A 235 6.46 13.22 7.48
CA CYS A 235 5.84 14.01 8.55
C CYS A 235 4.41 13.55 8.84
N ILE A 236 3.61 13.28 7.81
CA ILE A 236 2.22 12.81 7.96
C ILE A 236 2.20 11.45 8.66
N ASN A 237 3.02 10.48 8.19
CA ASN A 237 3.07 9.15 8.80
C ASN A 237 3.50 9.23 10.26
N TYR A 238 4.53 10.05 10.58
CA TYR A 238 4.96 10.26 11.95
C TYR A 238 3.83 10.83 12.83
N ALA A 239 3.11 11.85 12.33
CA ALA A 239 2.02 12.48 13.07
C ALA A 239 0.83 11.55 13.31
N MET A 240 0.60 10.55 12.44
CA MET A 240 -0.48 9.58 12.63
C MET A 240 -0.28 8.64 13.83
N ASP A 241 0.95 8.51 14.33
CA ASP A 241 1.32 7.63 15.46
C ASP A 241 1.69 8.42 16.73
N HIS A 242 1.67 9.77 16.67
CA HIS A 242 2.08 10.62 17.77
C HIS A 242 1.06 11.74 18.06
N ASP A 243 1.19 12.37 19.22
CA ASP A 243 0.41 13.59 19.53
C ASP A 243 0.83 14.78 18.65
N VAL A 244 -0.06 15.75 18.52
CA VAL A 244 0.14 16.94 17.67
C VAL A 244 1.44 17.68 17.98
N ARG A 245 1.83 17.79 19.26
CA ARG A 245 3.07 18.49 19.66
C ARG A 245 4.31 17.81 19.08
N LYS A 246 4.39 16.50 19.24
CA LYS A 246 5.50 15.69 18.67
C LYS A 246 5.51 15.75 17.14
N GLY A 247 4.32 15.72 16.51
CA GLY A 247 4.19 15.89 15.07
C GLY A 247 4.78 17.21 14.60
N ILE A 248 4.43 18.33 15.25
CA ILE A 248 4.96 19.67 14.93
C ILE A 248 6.46 19.76 15.17
N GLU A 249 6.97 19.24 16.29
CA GLU A 249 8.40 19.21 16.57
C GLU A 249 9.20 18.48 15.49
N TYR A 250 8.64 17.35 14.99
CA TYR A 250 9.24 16.59 13.92
C TYR A 250 9.22 17.35 12.58
N GLU A 251 8.07 17.95 12.22
CA GLU A 251 7.92 18.76 11.01
C GLU A 251 8.88 19.94 10.98
N VAL A 252 9.01 20.69 12.09
CA VAL A 252 9.96 21.81 12.22
C VAL A 252 11.39 21.35 11.99
N LYS A 253 11.79 20.19 12.52
CA LYS A 253 13.10 19.61 12.31
C LYS A 253 13.37 19.32 10.83
N ILE A 254 12.44 18.65 10.15
CA ILE A 254 12.55 18.33 8.72
C ILE A 254 12.57 19.61 7.88
N PHE A 255 11.70 20.59 8.19
CA PHE A 255 11.65 21.87 7.49
C PHE A 255 12.99 22.62 7.61
N ALA A 256 13.56 22.71 8.82
CA ALA A 256 14.84 23.38 9.04
C ALA A 256 16.00 22.70 8.25
N GLU A 257 15.99 21.38 8.17
CA GLU A 257 16.96 20.62 7.39
C GLU A 257 16.84 20.91 5.89
N MET A 258 15.62 20.92 5.35
CA MET A 258 15.34 21.27 3.96
C MET A 258 15.77 22.71 3.63
N MET A 259 15.50 23.66 4.53
CA MET A 259 15.91 25.06 4.35
C MET A 259 17.43 25.19 4.32
N ARG A 260 18.14 24.46 5.19
CA ARG A 260 19.62 24.45 5.21
C ARG A 260 20.19 23.95 3.89
N LEU A 261 19.65 22.85 3.34
CA LEU A 261 20.08 22.31 2.04
C LEU A 261 19.88 23.32 0.90
N LYS A 262 18.72 23.99 0.85
CA LYS A 262 18.45 25.03 -0.14
C LYS A 262 19.39 26.24 -0.07
N LEU A 263 19.79 26.63 1.13
CA LEU A 263 20.76 27.74 1.32
C LEU A 263 22.16 27.34 0.81
N VAL A 264 22.55 26.10 1.06
CA VAL A 264 23.83 25.56 0.57
C VAL A 264 23.84 25.52 -0.97
N GLU A 265 22.77 24.97 -1.61
CA GLU A 265 22.64 24.96 -3.09
C GLU A 265 22.77 26.35 -3.70
N LYS A 266 22.10 27.36 -3.13
CA LYS A 266 22.19 28.76 -3.59
C LYS A 266 23.57 29.35 -3.47
N GLN A 267 24.34 28.98 -2.44
CA GLN A 267 25.72 29.46 -2.30
C GLN A 267 26.64 28.91 -3.41
N PHE A 268 26.46 27.63 -3.78
CA PHE A 268 27.26 27.02 -4.85
C PHE A 268 26.88 27.56 -6.24
N THR A 269 25.60 27.81 -6.54
CA THR A 269 25.17 28.39 -7.83
C THR A 269 25.67 29.82 -8.00
N ASN A 270 25.66 30.66 -6.96
CA ASN A 270 26.16 32.02 -7.01
C ASN A 270 27.70 32.13 -7.04
N SER A 271 28.42 31.04 -6.70
CA SER A 271 29.89 31.01 -6.75
C SER A 271 30.44 30.53 -8.11
N SER A 272 29.55 30.14 -9.01
CA SER A 272 29.88 29.61 -10.36
C SER A 272 29.57 30.61 -11.47
N GLU A 273 29.03 31.79 -11.15
CA GLU A 273 28.91 32.98 -11.98
C GLU A 273 30.03 33.96 -11.66
#